data_5e802b570e8a76b9940241832cba1ec8
#
_entry.id   5e802b570e8a76b9940241832cba1ec8
#
_cell.length_a   1.000
_cell.length_b   1.000
_cell.length_c   1.000
_cell.angle_alpha   90.00
_cell.angle_beta   90.00
_cell.angle_gamma   90.00
#
_symmetry.space_group_name_H-M   'P 1'
#
loop_
_entity.id
_entity.type
_entity.pdbx_description
1 polymer ?
#
loop_
_entity_poly.entity_id
_entity_poly.type
_entity_poly.pdbx_seq_one_letter_code
_entity_poly.pdbx_strand_id
1 'polypeptide(L)'
;SGELPFSQIMEITGAGEESTCDVYVVLTGLDCALDSGDGRTISVSMGLLAQAVVREERTLQMLTDVYSTAFQLTAESRTYTLGRLVEHGEKELTVREILETGMLAQEVSDAYVTIGAITQSRDGRRVTLTAEANVTVLYLTEDGARTSITRQLQAACPLELPEEASCSCHCGCTAPVFATPTTGGIEVRFPVVFRYTAMPSRTTAAVSAVHMDEGTPRDHSGQPSIVLRMVGNGERLWDIAKSYGTTAQDIMCANALEEDVAPEGQLLLIPRKR
;
A
#
# COMPACT_ATOMS: atom_id res chain seq x y z
N SER A 1 27.05 22.33 15.31
CA SER A 1 25.94 21.38 15.14
C SER A 1 25.53 20.83 16.49
N GLY A 2 24.26 20.61 16.73
CA GLY A 2 23.71 20.03 17.95
C GLY A 2 22.60 19.04 17.60
N GLU A 3 22.41 18.03 18.44
CA GLU A 3 21.33 17.06 18.34
C GLU A 3 20.33 17.33 19.46
N LEU A 4 19.06 17.38 19.11
CA LEU A 4 17.95 17.55 20.05
C LEU A 4 17.12 16.25 20.02
N PRO A 5 17.32 15.33 20.97
CA PRO A 5 16.52 14.12 21.05
C PRO A 5 15.08 14.45 21.45
N PHE A 6 14.14 13.79 20.80
CA PHE A 6 12.72 13.85 21.19
C PHE A 6 12.13 12.44 21.22
N SER A 7 11.11 12.25 22.01
CA SER A 7 10.32 11.03 22.03
C SER A 7 8.84 11.35 22.23
N GLN A 8 7.99 10.59 21.57
CA GLN A 8 6.54 10.68 21.69
C GLN A 8 5.94 9.28 21.74
N ILE A 9 5.10 9.03 22.73
CA ILE A 9 4.33 7.78 22.79
C ILE A 9 2.99 8.02 22.11
N MET A 10 2.63 7.15 21.19
CA MET A 10 1.33 7.14 20.51
C MET A 10 0.62 5.82 20.84
N GLU A 11 -0.57 5.90 21.41
CA GLU A 11 -1.43 4.74 21.64
C GLU A 11 -2.32 4.52 20.41
N ILE A 12 -2.25 3.32 19.83
CA ILE A 12 -3.03 2.95 18.66
C ILE A 12 -3.92 1.78 19.00
N THR A 13 -5.22 2.03 19.02
CA THR A 13 -6.22 1.01 19.33
C THR A 13 -6.24 -0.08 18.26
N GLY A 14 -6.10 -1.34 18.68
CA GLY A 14 -6.14 -2.51 17.79
C GLY A 14 -4.78 -2.92 17.22
N ALA A 15 -3.70 -2.23 17.57
CA ALA A 15 -2.35 -2.70 17.23
C ALA A 15 -1.98 -3.90 18.09
N GLY A 16 -1.45 -4.96 17.48
CA GLY A 16 -0.96 -6.17 18.12
C GLY A 16 0.52 -6.43 17.82
N GLU A 17 1.07 -7.50 18.38
CA GLU A 17 2.49 -7.88 18.19
C GLU A 17 2.82 -8.23 16.73
N GLU A 18 1.85 -8.69 15.96
CA GLU A 18 2.01 -9.05 14.54
C GLU A 18 1.74 -7.87 13.58
N SER A 19 1.41 -6.70 14.13
CA SER A 19 1.13 -5.52 13.33
C SER A 19 2.42 -4.91 12.77
N THR A 20 2.43 -4.52 11.50
CA THR A 20 3.49 -3.69 10.93
C THR A 20 3.20 -2.22 11.18
N CYS A 21 4.22 -1.45 11.59
CA CYS A 21 4.07 -0.04 11.92
C CYS A 21 5.09 0.81 11.15
N ASP A 22 4.59 1.78 10.40
CA ASP A 22 5.39 2.83 9.78
C ASP A 22 5.19 4.13 10.53
N VAL A 23 6.28 4.82 10.85
CA VAL A 23 6.24 6.12 11.50
C VAL A 23 6.90 7.17 10.59
N TYR A 24 6.16 8.23 10.33
CA TYR A 24 6.62 9.38 9.55
C TYR A 24 6.60 10.61 10.44
N VAL A 25 7.71 11.36 10.41
CA VAL A 25 7.83 12.61 11.16
C VAL A 25 8.14 13.73 10.19
N VAL A 26 7.36 14.81 10.27
CA VAL A 26 7.52 16.00 9.43
C VAL A 26 7.72 17.22 10.31
N LEU A 27 8.70 18.05 9.98
CA LEU A 27 8.90 19.35 10.57
C LEU A 27 7.82 20.32 10.04
N THR A 28 6.97 20.85 10.93
CA THR A 28 5.88 21.76 10.58
C THR A 28 6.21 23.22 10.83
N GLY A 29 7.21 23.49 11.64
CA GLY A 29 7.65 24.85 11.94
C GLY A 29 9.01 24.84 12.62
N LEU A 30 9.78 25.87 12.37
CA LEU A 30 11.10 26.11 12.97
C LEU A 30 11.24 27.60 13.28
N ASP A 31 11.37 27.93 14.56
CA ASP A 31 11.66 29.28 15.03
C ASP A 31 13.04 29.29 15.71
N CYS A 32 13.88 30.22 15.30
CA CYS A 32 15.20 30.41 15.86
C CYS A 32 15.34 31.88 16.32
N ALA A 33 15.69 32.07 17.58
CA ALA A 33 15.96 33.39 18.10
C ALA A 33 17.30 33.44 18.83
N LEU A 34 18.05 34.50 18.58
CA LEU A 34 19.26 34.79 19.35
C LEU A 34 18.86 35.48 20.66
N ASP A 35 19.36 34.99 21.79
CA ASP A 35 19.14 35.68 23.08
C ASP A 35 19.81 37.06 23.04
N SER A 36 19.00 38.09 23.26
CA SER A 36 19.45 39.50 23.26
C SER A 36 20.31 39.86 24.47
N GLY A 37 20.35 39.01 25.50
CA GLY A 37 21.10 39.28 26.73
C GLY A 37 22.58 38.94 26.64
N ASP A 38 22.94 37.81 26.05
CA ASP A 38 24.32 37.33 25.98
C ASP A 38 24.87 37.28 24.54
N GLY A 39 24.00 37.32 23.54
CA GLY A 39 24.36 37.23 22.11
C GLY A 39 25.06 35.94 21.72
N ARG A 40 25.03 34.92 22.57
CA ARG A 40 25.69 33.62 22.36
C ARG A 40 24.74 32.44 22.46
N THR A 41 23.59 32.64 23.06
CA THR A 41 22.56 31.60 23.21
C THR A 41 21.54 31.70 22.09
N ILE A 42 21.30 30.59 21.39
CA ILE A 42 20.25 30.46 20.36
C ILE A 42 19.12 29.61 20.94
N SER A 43 17.95 30.20 21.00
CA SER A 43 16.70 29.46 21.30
C SER A 43 16.14 28.88 20.02
N VAL A 44 15.86 27.59 20.00
CA VAL A 44 15.28 26.89 18.86
C VAL A 44 13.99 26.23 19.30
N SER A 45 12.89 26.56 18.60
CA SER A 45 11.58 25.93 18.78
C SER A 45 11.17 25.22 17.49
N MET A 46 10.82 23.95 17.59
CA MET A 46 10.44 23.12 16.45
C MET A 46 9.05 22.52 16.66
N GLY A 47 8.20 22.67 15.65
CA GLY A 47 6.94 21.93 15.54
C GLY A 47 7.15 20.65 14.75
N LEU A 48 6.78 19.50 15.31
CA LEU A 48 6.86 18.19 14.66
C LEU A 48 5.47 17.58 14.54
N LEU A 49 5.15 17.01 13.39
CA LEU A 49 3.98 16.19 13.17
C LEU A 49 4.42 14.75 12.96
N ALA A 50 4.00 13.85 13.86
CA ALA A 50 4.25 12.42 13.71
C ALA A 50 2.97 11.70 13.28
N GLN A 51 3.06 10.87 12.27
CA GLN A 51 2.00 9.98 11.78
C GLN A 51 2.46 8.54 11.87
N ALA A 52 1.68 7.70 12.54
CA ALA A 52 1.88 6.26 12.54
C ALA A 52 0.82 5.58 11.67
N VAL A 53 1.24 4.66 10.83
CA VAL A 53 0.37 3.81 10.02
C VAL A 53 0.59 2.38 10.44
N VAL A 54 -0.42 1.79 11.08
CA VAL A 54 -0.37 0.40 11.55
C VAL A 54 -1.24 -0.46 10.65
N ARG A 55 -0.69 -1.61 10.25
CA ARG A 55 -1.37 -2.59 9.39
C ARG A 55 -1.38 -3.94 10.05
N GLU A 56 -2.50 -4.61 9.95
CA GLU A 56 -2.69 -5.98 10.42
C GLU A 56 -3.35 -6.80 9.31
N GLU A 57 -2.84 -7.99 9.05
CA GLU A 57 -3.47 -8.91 8.08
C GLU A 57 -4.57 -9.71 8.79
N ARG A 58 -5.76 -9.73 8.21
CA ARG A 58 -6.92 -10.47 8.72
C ARG A 58 -7.56 -11.32 7.65
N THR A 59 -7.98 -12.53 8.02
CA THR A 59 -8.79 -13.37 7.15
C THR A 59 -10.26 -12.99 7.29
N LEU A 60 -10.88 -12.62 6.18
CA LEU A 60 -12.30 -12.28 6.12
C LEU A 60 -13.07 -13.38 5.40
N GLN A 61 -14.19 -13.81 5.99
CA GLN A 61 -15.16 -14.66 5.31
C GLN A 61 -16.29 -13.77 4.78
N MET A 62 -16.56 -13.87 3.49
CA MET A 62 -17.58 -13.05 2.82
C MET A 62 -18.59 -13.95 2.14
N LEU A 63 -19.89 -13.68 2.39
CA LEU A 63 -20.96 -14.34 1.69
C LEU A 63 -21.08 -13.77 0.28
N THR A 64 -20.81 -14.57 -0.73
CA THR A 64 -20.82 -14.13 -2.14
C THR A 64 -22.12 -14.46 -2.87
N ASP A 65 -22.88 -15.43 -2.37
CA ASP A 65 -24.16 -15.83 -2.95
C ASP A 65 -25.08 -16.44 -1.88
N VAL A 66 -26.38 -16.35 -2.11
CA VAL A 66 -27.43 -16.90 -1.22
C VAL A 66 -28.66 -17.24 -2.03
N TYR A 67 -29.32 -18.31 -1.69
CA TYR A 67 -30.65 -18.66 -2.22
C TYR A 67 -31.51 -19.34 -1.17
N SER A 68 -32.82 -19.39 -1.40
CA SER A 68 -33.75 -20.14 -0.57
C SER A 68 -34.42 -21.25 -1.38
N THR A 69 -34.62 -22.40 -0.76
CA THR A 69 -35.36 -23.53 -1.34
C THR A 69 -36.87 -23.41 -1.12
N ALA A 70 -37.29 -22.58 -0.17
CA ALA A 70 -38.72 -22.49 0.25
C ALA A 70 -39.41 -21.20 -0.23
N PHE A 71 -38.73 -20.08 -0.25
CA PHE A 71 -39.30 -18.76 -0.53
C PHE A 71 -38.60 -18.04 -1.67
N GLN A 72 -39.25 -17.04 -2.22
CA GLN A 72 -38.55 -16.09 -3.08
C GLN A 72 -37.62 -15.23 -2.26
N LEU A 73 -36.39 -15.06 -2.75
CA LEU A 73 -35.35 -14.33 -2.07
C LEU A 73 -34.67 -13.37 -3.04
N THR A 74 -34.48 -12.12 -2.62
CA THR A 74 -33.70 -11.11 -3.32
C THR A 74 -32.47 -10.77 -2.49
N ALA A 75 -31.30 -10.90 -3.09
CA ALA A 75 -30.04 -10.54 -2.45
C ALA A 75 -29.50 -9.22 -3.03
N GLU A 76 -29.14 -8.32 -2.14
CA GLU A 76 -28.40 -7.11 -2.50
C GLU A 76 -26.90 -7.38 -2.35
N SER A 77 -26.13 -7.00 -3.34
CA SER A 77 -24.68 -7.15 -3.31
C SER A 77 -23.98 -5.81 -3.27
N ARG A 78 -22.91 -5.73 -2.49
CA ARG A 78 -22.04 -4.56 -2.43
C ARG A 78 -20.62 -4.95 -2.82
N THR A 79 -19.95 -4.08 -3.57
CA THR A 79 -18.55 -4.26 -3.95
C THR A 79 -17.63 -3.74 -2.84
N TYR A 80 -16.66 -4.56 -2.45
CA TYR A 80 -15.63 -4.25 -1.47
C TYR A 80 -14.27 -4.28 -2.16
N THR A 81 -13.43 -3.32 -1.82
CA THR A 81 -12.02 -3.32 -2.25
C THR A 81 -11.17 -3.83 -1.11
N LEU A 82 -10.50 -4.95 -1.33
CA LEU A 82 -9.63 -5.60 -0.35
C LEU A 82 -8.18 -5.38 -0.77
N GLY A 83 -7.35 -4.91 0.15
CA GLY A 83 -5.90 -4.78 -0.02
C GLY A 83 -5.18 -5.89 0.73
N ARG A 84 -4.13 -6.44 0.14
CA ARG A 84 -3.20 -7.35 0.81
C ARG A 84 -1.82 -6.75 0.75
N LEU A 85 -1.12 -6.69 1.88
CA LEU A 85 0.28 -6.30 1.88
C LEU A 85 1.11 -7.36 1.15
N VAL A 86 1.74 -6.98 0.04
CA VAL A 86 2.60 -7.87 -0.74
C VAL A 86 4.06 -7.62 -0.44
N GLU A 87 4.44 -6.35 -0.36
CA GLU A 87 5.81 -5.97 -0.08
C GLU A 87 5.83 -4.67 0.71
N HIS A 88 6.62 -4.67 1.75
CA HIS A 88 6.96 -3.50 2.54
C HIS A 88 8.46 -3.51 2.72
N GLY A 89 9.12 -2.41 2.39
CA GLY A 89 10.56 -2.39 2.41
C GLY A 89 11.17 -1.00 2.39
N GLU A 90 12.48 -1.02 2.58
CA GLU A 90 13.33 0.15 2.53
C GLU A 90 14.48 -0.10 1.54
N LYS A 91 14.75 0.87 0.67
CA LYS A 91 15.92 0.85 -0.21
C LYS A 91 16.70 2.15 -0.05
N GLU A 92 17.97 2.02 0.23
CA GLU A 92 18.92 3.13 0.27
C GLU A 92 19.70 3.20 -1.03
N LEU A 93 19.79 4.39 -1.57
CA LEU A 93 20.60 4.72 -2.74
C LEU A 93 21.56 5.86 -2.38
N THR A 94 22.80 5.77 -2.81
CA THR A 94 23.74 6.88 -2.70
C THR A 94 23.71 7.69 -3.99
N VAL A 95 23.30 8.96 -3.88
CA VAL A 95 23.44 9.95 -4.96
C VAL A 95 24.86 10.53 -4.90
N ARG A 96 25.51 10.58 -6.07
CA ARG A 96 26.82 11.19 -6.24
C ARG A 96 26.80 12.01 -7.51
N GLU A 97 27.17 13.31 -7.40
CA GLU A 97 27.15 14.24 -8.54
C GLU A 97 28.20 15.33 -8.34
N ILE A 98 28.65 15.93 -9.45
CA ILE A 98 29.52 17.10 -9.43
C ILE A 98 28.69 18.32 -9.81
N LEU A 99 28.55 19.25 -8.86
CA LEU A 99 27.84 20.50 -9.08
C LEU A 99 28.81 21.51 -9.70
N GLU A 100 28.61 21.83 -10.96
CA GLU A 100 29.40 22.86 -11.65
C GLU A 100 29.13 24.23 -11.03
N THR A 101 30.17 24.86 -10.49
CA THR A 101 30.06 26.15 -9.78
C THR A 101 30.44 27.34 -10.64
N GLY A 102 31.03 27.12 -11.82
CA GLY A 102 31.53 28.18 -12.72
C GLY A 102 32.78 28.92 -12.20
N MET A 103 33.07 28.78 -10.91
CA MET A 103 34.28 29.29 -10.25
C MET A 103 34.84 28.20 -9.33
N LEU A 104 36.13 28.26 -9.07
CA LEU A 104 36.76 27.28 -8.16
C LEU A 104 36.27 27.52 -6.72
N ALA A 105 35.82 26.46 -6.10
CA ALA A 105 35.45 26.44 -4.68
C ALA A 105 36.70 26.15 -3.88
N GLN A 106 37.02 27.00 -2.91
CA GLN A 106 38.17 26.81 -2.01
C GLN A 106 37.79 25.89 -0.83
N GLU A 107 36.63 26.13 -0.25
CA GLU A 107 36.17 25.42 0.94
C GLU A 107 34.64 25.33 0.92
N VAL A 108 34.09 24.17 1.32
CA VAL A 108 32.66 24.01 1.57
C VAL A 108 32.36 24.34 3.02
N SER A 109 31.49 25.32 3.24
CA SER A 109 31.10 25.74 4.58
C SER A 109 29.94 24.91 5.12
N ASP A 110 28.98 24.55 4.27
CA ASP A 110 27.81 23.74 4.63
C ASP A 110 27.17 23.12 3.39
N ALA A 111 26.47 22.00 3.57
CA ALA A 111 25.70 21.36 2.52
C ALA A 111 24.48 20.64 3.09
N TYR A 112 23.32 20.81 2.45
CA TYR A 112 22.11 20.13 2.85
C TYR A 112 21.27 19.74 1.63
N VAL A 113 20.38 18.77 1.83
CA VAL A 113 19.44 18.30 0.81
C VAL A 113 18.02 18.34 1.35
N THR A 114 17.09 18.76 0.52
CA THR A 114 15.64 18.64 0.76
C THR A 114 15.04 17.75 -0.30
N ILE A 115 14.25 16.78 0.13
CA ILE A 115 13.53 15.89 -0.78
C ILE A 115 12.22 16.59 -1.19
N GLY A 116 12.01 16.73 -2.48
CA GLY A 116 10.81 17.30 -3.09
C GLY A 116 9.79 16.26 -3.51
N ALA A 117 9.24 16.42 -4.71
CA ALA A 117 8.23 15.53 -5.25
C ALA A 117 8.77 14.12 -5.50
N ILE A 118 7.93 13.12 -5.23
CA ILE A 118 8.17 11.73 -5.60
C ILE A 118 7.23 11.39 -6.74
N THR A 119 7.78 10.93 -7.85
CA THR A 119 7.03 10.45 -9.00
C THR A 119 7.18 8.95 -9.17
N GLN A 120 6.19 8.33 -9.76
CA GLN A 120 6.19 6.90 -10.04
C GLN A 120 5.92 6.65 -11.51
N SER A 121 6.75 5.85 -12.14
CA SER A 121 6.49 5.27 -13.46
C SER A 121 6.38 3.76 -13.37
N ARG A 122 5.55 3.15 -14.22
CA ARG A 122 5.34 1.70 -14.25
C ARG A 122 5.42 1.19 -15.68
N ASP A 123 6.13 0.08 -15.83
CA ASP A 123 6.17 -0.72 -17.05
C ASP A 123 6.02 -2.20 -16.66
N GLY A 124 4.78 -2.71 -16.79
CA GLY A 124 4.41 -4.04 -16.32
C GLY A 124 4.70 -4.20 -14.82
N ARG A 125 5.56 -5.15 -14.47
CA ARG A 125 5.99 -5.41 -13.10
C ARG A 125 7.06 -4.46 -12.59
N ARG A 126 7.75 -3.74 -13.49
CA ARG A 126 8.79 -2.81 -13.11
C ARG A 126 8.20 -1.46 -12.73
N VAL A 127 8.43 -1.04 -11.49
CA VAL A 127 8.05 0.26 -10.94
C VAL A 127 9.31 1.04 -10.65
N THR A 128 9.40 2.27 -11.15
CA THR A 128 10.51 3.17 -10.82
C THR A 128 9.97 4.33 -10.00
N LEU A 129 10.44 4.44 -8.77
CA LEU A 129 10.19 5.57 -7.89
C LEU A 129 11.29 6.59 -8.12
N THR A 130 10.95 7.84 -8.41
CA THR A 130 11.93 8.91 -8.63
C THR A 130 11.65 10.05 -7.68
N ALA A 131 12.62 10.36 -6.82
CA ALA A 131 12.56 11.48 -5.89
C ALA A 131 13.40 12.65 -6.41
N GLU A 132 12.86 13.84 -6.30
CA GLU A 132 13.60 15.08 -6.52
C GLU A 132 14.40 15.43 -5.27
N ALA A 133 15.72 15.59 -5.43
CA ALA A 133 16.63 16.01 -4.36
C ALA A 133 17.20 17.39 -4.68
N ASN A 134 16.78 18.39 -3.93
CA ASN A 134 17.30 19.76 -4.06
C ASN A 134 18.50 19.91 -3.12
N VAL A 135 19.69 19.91 -3.69
CA VAL A 135 20.94 20.02 -2.96
C VAL A 135 21.40 21.46 -2.94
N THR A 136 21.66 22.00 -1.77
CA THR A 136 22.21 23.33 -1.59
C THR A 136 23.57 23.22 -0.90
N VAL A 137 24.57 23.86 -1.48
CA VAL A 137 25.93 23.92 -0.95
C VAL A 137 26.35 25.37 -0.76
N LEU A 138 26.82 25.69 0.43
CA LEU A 138 27.45 26.97 0.78
C LEU A 138 28.96 26.79 0.75
N TYR A 139 29.66 27.66 0.02
CA TYR A 139 31.10 27.53 -0.15
C TYR A 139 31.78 28.88 -0.27
N LEU A 140 33.11 28.88 -0.06
CA LEU A 140 34.00 29.99 -0.28
C LEU A 140 34.63 29.88 -1.68
N THR A 141 34.62 30.96 -2.42
CA THR A 141 35.32 31.08 -3.70
C THR A 141 36.80 31.46 -3.47
N GLU A 142 37.64 31.37 -4.48
CA GLU A 142 39.07 31.73 -4.38
C GLU A 142 39.31 33.20 -3.96
N ASP A 143 38.43 34.10 -4.30
CA ASP A 143 38.46 35.52 -3.89
C ASP A 143 37.95 35.76 -2.45
N GLY A 144 37.59 34.68 -1.73
CA GLY A 144 37.11 34.72 -0.36
C GLY A 144 35.64 35.13 -0.21
N ALA A 145 34.89 35.22 -1.31
CA ALA A 145 33.45 35.49 -1.22
C ALA A 145 32.68 34.23 -0.83
N ARG A 146 31.66 34.41 0.04
CA ARG A 146 30.73 33.35 0.40
C ARG A 146 29.60 33.34 -0.61
N THR A 147 29.34 32.20 -1.18
CA THR A 147 28.26 31.99 -2.15
C THR A 147 27.57 30.64 -1.93
N SER A 148 26.48 30.42 -2.63
CA SER A 148 25.75 29.16 -2.57
C SER A 148 25.34 28.72 -3.98
N ILE A 149 25.21 27.42 -4.13
CA ILE A 149 24.64 26.80 -5.32
C ILE A 149 23.55 25.84 -4.93
N THR A 150 22.42 25.89 -5.63
CA THR A 150 21.33 24.90 -5.49
C THR A 150 21.14 24.18 -6.81
N ARG A 151 21.04 22.86 -6.76
CA ARG A 151 20.76 22.01 -7.93
C ARG A 151 19.71 20.98 -7.58
N GLN A 152 18.83 20.73 -8.53
CA GLN A 152 17.87 19.65 -8.47
C GLN A 152 18.47 18.41 -9.11
N LEU A 153 18.58 17.35 -8.34
CA LEU A 153 19.03 16.03 -8.75
C LEU A 153 17.87 15.04 -8.68
N GLN A 154 18.00 13.91 -9.36
CA GLN A 154 17.01 12.85 -9.32
C GLN A 154 17.60 11.58 -8.75
N ALA A 155 16.92 10.98 -7.78
CA ALA A 155 17.23 9.67 -7.25
C ALA A 155 16.17 8.68 -7.74
N ALA A 156 16.58 7.67 -8.52
CA ALA A 156 15.67 6.68 -9.10
C ALA A 156 15.85 5.31 -8.44
N CYS A 157 14.78 4.77 -7.89
CA CYS A 157 14.73 3.47 -7.23
C CYS A 157 13.87 2.49 -8.03
N PRO A 158 14.45 1.52 -8.75
CA PRO A 158 13.69 0.49 -9.43
C PRO A 158 13.25 -0.61 -8.46
N LEU A 159 11.99 -1.04 -8.61
CA LEU A 159 11.31 -2.11 -7.87
C LEU A 159 10.69 -3.09 -8.86
N GLU A 160 10.56 -4.34 -8.44
CA GLU A 160 9.79 -5.36 -9.17
C GLU A 160 8.54 -5.71 -8.34
N LEU A 161 7.38 -5.25 -8.77
CA LEU A 161 6.12 -5.41 -8.06
C LEU A 161 5.09 -6.14 -8.93
N PRO A 162 4.09 -6.83 -8.35
CA PRO A 162 2.96 -7.36 -9.12
C PRO A 162 2.27 -6.24 -9.92
N GLU A 163 1.78 -6.56 -11.13
CA GLU A 163 1.16 -5.56 -12.02
C GLU A 163 -0.03 -4.83 -11.39
N GLU A 164 -0.80 -5.55 -10.56
CA GLU A 164 -1.99 -5.02 -9.88
C GLU A 164 -1.67 -4.26 -8.59
N ALA A 165 -0.40 -4.24 -8.14
CA ALA A 165 -0.05 -3.60 -6.88
C ALA A 165 0.04 -2.09 -7.01
N SER A 166 -0.71 -1.35 -6.20
CA SER A 166 -0.45 0.05 -5.93
C SER A 166 0.78 0.18 -5.03
N CYS A 167 1.60 1.19 -5.26
CA CYS A 167 2.78 1.46 -4.45
C CYS A 167 2.68 2.85 -3.83
N SER A 168 2.74 2.94 -2.52
CA SER A 168 2.95 4.19 -1.79
C SER A 168 4.40 4.28 -1.36
N CYS A 169 4.97 5.48 -1.42
CA CYS A 169 6.37 5.70 -1.11
C CYS A 169 6.58 6.99 -0.33
N HIS A 170 7.48 6.91 0.66
CA HIS A 170 8.08 8.05 1.33
C HIS A 170 9.58 8.03 1.08
N CYS A 171 10.16 9.21 0.93
CA CYS A 171 11.58 9.35 0.66
C CYS A 171 12.20 10.40 1.58
N GLY A 172 13.41 10.14 2.05
CA GLY A 172 14.16 11.03 2.91
C GLY A 172 15.65 10.88 2.75
N CYS A 173 16.38 11.86 3.25
CA CYS A 173 17.84 11.77 3.44
C CYS A 173 18.11 11.49 4.91
N THR A 174 18.85 10.42 5.19
CA THR A 174 19.07 9.92 6.56
C THR A 174 20.42 10.32 7.15
N ALA A 175 21.30 10.90 6.33
CA ALA A 175 22.62 11.33 6.79
C ALA A 175 23.00 12.68 6.16
N PRO A 176 23.97 13.41 6.75
CA PRO A 176 24.47 14.66 6.20
C PRO A 176 24.99 14.52 4.77
N VAL A 177 24.88 15.59 4.01
CA VAL A 177 25.49 15.68 2.67
C VAL A 177 26.98 15.83 2.82
N PHE A 178 27.71 14.93 2.17
CA PHE A 178 29.15 15.04 2.01
C PHE A 178 29.44 15.88 0.77
N ALA A 179 30.16 16.99 0.93
CA ALA A 179 30.48 17.89 -0.17
C ALA A 179 31.97 18.27 -0.11
N THR A 180 32.64 18.14 -1.25
CA THR A 180 34.08 18.44 -1.37
C THR A 180 34.39 19.21 -2.64
N PRO A 181 35.26 20.25 -2.60
CA PRO A 181 35.73 20.95 -3.78
C PRO A 181 36.49 19.99 -4.72
N THR A 182 36.28 20.14 -6.00
CA THR A 182 36.97 19.43 -7.08
C THR A 182 37.34 20.42 -8.20
N THR A 183 38.20 19.97 -9.15
CA THR A 183 38.58 20.79 -10.30
C THR A 183 37.39 21.15 -11.22
N GLY A 184 36.29 20.37 -11.16
CA GLY A 184 35.07 20.60 -11.98
C GLY A 184 33.94 21.29 -11.23
N GLY A 185 34.13 21.60 -9.94
CA GLY A 185 33.05 22.18 -9.11
C GLY A 185 33.04 21.61 -7.71
N ILE A 186 31.92 21.20 -7.18
CA ILE A 186 31.77 20.58 -5.86
C ILE A 186 31.15 19.19 -6.04
N GLU A 187 31.90 18.15 -5.66
CA GLU A 187 31.35 16.80 -5.59
C GLU A 187 30.46 16.70 -4.34
N VAL A 188 29.21 16.27 -4.55
CA VAL A 188 28.26 15.98 -3.48
C VAL A 188 27.94 14.50 -3.42
N ARG A 189 27.80 13.97 -2.19
CA ARG A 189 27.40 12.59 -1.96
C ARG A 189 26.48 12.53 -0.75
N PHE A 190 25.32 11.87 -0.90
CA PHE A 190 24.36 11.70 0.19
C PHE A 190 23.48 10.47 -0.03
N PRO A 191 23.00 9.81 1.05
CA PRO A 191 22.09 8.71 0.96
C PRO A 191 20.65 9.20 0.79
N VAL A 192 19.89 8.53 -0.06
CA VAL A 192 18.46 8.71 -0.23
C VAL A 192 17.77 7.40 0.08
N VAL A 193 16.87 7.41 1.04
CA VAL A 193 16.14 6.24 1.50
C VAL A 193 14.70 6.29 1.02
N PHE A 194 14.30 5.26 0.29
CA PHE A 194 12.93 5.02 -0.16
C PHE A 194 12.28 3.99 0.73
N ARG A 195 11.26 4.39 1.49
CA ARG A 195 10.37 3.49 2.23
C ARG A 195 9.10 3.31 1.42
N TYR A 196 8.80 2.08 1.04
CA TYR A 196 7.66 1.81 0.17
C TYR A 196 6.79 0.68 0.70
N THR A 197 5.51 0.76 0.33
CA THR A 197 4.51 -0.25 0.64
C THR A 197 3.74 -0.57 -0.63
N ALA A 198 3.75 -1.83 -1.04
CA ALA A 198 3.04 -2.32 -2.21
C ALA A 198 1.85 -3.18 -1.79
N MET A 199 0.67 -2.80 -2.25
CA MET A 199 -0.59 -3.48 -1.98
C MET A 199 -1.39 -3.64 -3.27
N PRO A 200 -1.60 -4.87 -3.79
CA PRO A 200 -2.61 -5.10 -4.79
C PRO A 200 -3.98 -4.88 -4.18
N SER A 201 -4.87 -4.26 -4.92
CA SER A 201 -6.26 -4.13 -4.56
C SER A 201 -7.09 -5.08 -5.41
N ARG A 202 -7.89 -5.92 -4.75
CA ARG A 202 -8.84 -6.80 -5.42
C ARG A 202 -10.26 -6.39 -5.05
N THR A 203 -11.09 -6.21 -6.04
CA THR A 203 -12.52 -5.99 -5.81
C THR A 203 -13.25 -7.33 -5.76
N THR A 204 -14.12 -7.49 -4.77
CA THR A 204 -15.02 -8.63 -4.66
C THR A 204 -16.42 -8.15 -4.31
N ALA A 205 -17.43 -8.80 -4.86
CA ALA A 205 -18.80 -8.55 -4.48
C ALA A 205 -19.20 -9.50 -3.36
N ALA A 206 -19.89 -8.98 -2.36
CA ALA A 206 -20.46 -9.79 -1.29
C ALA A 206 -21.91 -9.36 -1.01
N VAL A 207 -22.71 -10.30 -0.53
CA VAL A 207 -24.09 -10.06 -0.13
C VAL A 207 -24.12 -9.12 1.06
N SER A 208 -24.79 -7.98 0.93
CA SER A 208 -24.92 -6.95 1.96
C SER A 208 -26.27 -6.98 2.67
N ALA A 209 -27.32 -7.41 1.97
CA ALA A 209 -28.65 -7.58 2.54
C ALA A 209 -29.39 -8.72 1.82
N VAL A 210 -30.32 -9.34 2.53
CA VAL A 210 -31.18 -10.40 2.02
C VAL A 210 -32.62 -10.06 2.37
N HIS A 211 -33.47 -10.04 1.36
CA HIS A 211 -34.91 -9.84 1.53
C HIS A 211 -35.60 -11.13 1.13
N MET A 212 -36.32 -11.75 2.06
CA MET A 212 -37.10 -12.94 1.85
C MET A 212 -38.57 -12.58 1.91
N ASP A 213 -39.34 -12.93 0.88
CA ASP A 213 -40.79 -12.75 0.84
C ASP A 213 -41.45 -14.02 1.38
N GLU A 214 -41.81 -13.99 2.66
CA GLU A 214 -42.48 -15.10 3.34
C GLU A 214 -43.94 -15.29 2.82
N GLY A 215 -44.52 -14.29 2.17
CA GLY A 215 -45.84 -14.36 1.55
C GLY A 215 -45.85 -15.07 0.20
N THR A 216 -44.70 -15.26 -0.42
CA THR A 216 -44.56 -15.87 -1.74
C THR A 216 -43.69 -17.13 -1.68
N PRO A 217 -44.21 -18.29 -1.25
CA PRO A 217 -43.53 -19.55 -1.29
C PRO A 217 -43.20 -19.93 -2.74
N ARG A 218 -42.09 -20.62 -2.94
CA ARG A 218 -41.73 -21.16 -4.26
C ARG A 218 -42.75 -22.23 -4.65
N ASP A 219 -43.34 -22.07 -5.84
CA ASP A 219 -44.26 -23.08 -6.38
C ASP A 219 -43.44 -24.25 -6.95
N HIS A 220 -43.58 -25.40 -6.33
CA HIS A 220 -43.02 -26.67 -6.75
C HIS A 220 -44.05 -27.59 -7.41
N SER A 221 -45.31 -27.15 -7.53
CA SER A 221 -46.39 -27.91 -8.18
C SER A 221 -46.09 -28.09 -9.66
N GLY A 222 -46.19 -29.29 -10.16
CA GLY A 222 -45.89 -29.61 -11.56
C GLY A 222 -44.41 -29.87 -11.90
N GLN A 223 -43.53 -29.78 -10.94
CA GLN A 223 -42.11 -30.12 -11.17
C GLN A 223 -41.83 -31.61 -10.82
N PRO A 224 -40.98 -32.31 -11.60
CA PRO A 224 -40.61 -33.68 -11.28
C PRO A 224 -39.84 -33.76 -9.96
N SER A 225 -40.13 -34.78 -9.15
CA SER A 225 -39.45 -34.98 -7.84
C SER A 225 -37.98 -35.34 -7.97
N ILE A 226 -37.58 -35.87 -9.13
CA ILE A 226 -36.21 -36.32 -9.44
C ILE A 226 -35.85 -35.87 -10.84
N VAL A 227 -34.66 -35.30 -11.00
CA VAL A 227 -34.10 -34.92 -12.30
C VAL A 227 -32.73 -35.59 -12.45
N LEU A 228 -32.49 -36.15 -13.62
CA LEU A 228 -31.15 -36.59 -13.99
C LEU A 228 -30.49 -35.48 -14.81
N ARG A 229 -29.31 -35.04 -14.41
CA ARG A 229 -28.57 -33.99 -15.07
C ARG A 229 -27.09 -34.34 -15.20
N MET A 230 -26.52 -34.07 -16.36
CA MET A 230 -25.10 -34.17 -16.60
C MET A 230 -24.38 -32.89 -16.15
N VAL A 231 -23.28 -33.03 -15.43
CA VAL A 231 -22.46 -31.89 -14.96
C VAL A 231 -21.69 -31.29 -16.12
N GLY A 232 -21.83 -29.99 -16.31
CA GLY A 232 -21.05 -29.23 -17.29
C GLY A 232 -19.65 -28.88 -16.80
N ASN A 233 -18.82 -28.39 -17.74
CA ASN A 233 -17.46 -27.96 -17.42
C ASN A 233 -17.46 -26.78 -16.44
N GLY A 234 -16.75 -26.94 -15.29
CA GLY A 234 -16.62 -25.91 -14.28
C GLY A 234 -17.88 -25.60 -13.46
N GLU A 235 -18.93 -26.40 -13.60
CA GLU A 235 -20.16 -26.23 -12.78
C GLU A 235 -19.96 -26.66 -11.33
N ARG A 236 -20.40 -25.84 -10.39
CA ARG A 236 -20.40 -26.15 -8.95
C ARG A 236 -21.73 -26.79 -8.54
N LEU A 237 -21.69 -27.69 -7.57
CA LEU A 237 -22.93 -28.27 -7.01
C LEU A 237 -23.86 -27.19 -6.44
N TRP A 238 -23.30 -26.11 -5.90
CA TRP A 238 -24.05 -24.93 -5.46
C TRP A 238 -24.93 -24.34 -6.56
N ASP A 239 -24.38 -24.11 -7.75
CA ASP A 239 -25.10 -23.50 -8.87
C ASP A 239 -26.19 -24.43 -9.40
N ILE A 240 -25.91 -25.73 -9.45
CA ILE A 240 -26.89 -26.76 -9.77
C ILE A 240 -28.02 -26.79 -8.73
N ALA A 241 -27.69 -26.87 -7.45
CA ALA A 241 -28.67 -26.90 -6.36
C ALA A 241 -29.58 -25.66 -6.38
N LYS A 242 -29.00 -24.48 -6.56
CA LYS A 242 -29.71 -23.21 -6.68
C LYS A 242 -30.70 -23.21 -7.84
N SER A 243 -30.27 -23.70 -9.03
CA SER A 243 -31.11 -23.73 -10.23
C SER A 243 -32.31 -24.69 -10.10
N TYR A 244 -32.15 -25.77 -9.33
CA TYR A 244 -33.20 -26.77 -9.11
C TYR A 244 -33.98 -26.59 -7.80
N GLY A 245 -33.66 -25.59 -6.98
CA GLY A 245 -34.34 -25.31 -5.72
C GLY A 245 -34.14 -26.40 -4.65
N THR A 246 -32.98 -27.05 -4.67
CA THR A 246 -32.56 -28.05 -3.66
C THR A 246 -31.27 -27.58 -2.97
N THR A 247 -30.67 -28.39 -2.12
CA THR A 247 -29.39 -28.07 -1.48
C THR A 247 -28.25 -28.89 -2.08
N ALA A 248 -27.02 -28.35 -2.06
CA ALA A 248 -25.84 -29.11 -2.46
C ALA A 248 -25.72 -30.40 -1.62
N GLN A 249 -26.05 -30.33 -0.33
CA GLN A 249 -26.03 -31.49 0.56
C GLN A 249 -27.04 -32.58 0.14
N ASP A 250 -28.25 -32.22 -0.27
CA ASP A 250 -29.23 -33.18 -0.76
C ASP A 250 -28.75 -33.86 -2.07
N ILE A 251 -28.08 -33.11 -2.97
CA ILE A 251 -27.48 -33.67 -4.17
C ILE A 251 -26.33 -34.63 -3.79
N MET A 252 -25.43 -34.22 -2.88
CA MET A 252 -24.34 -35.07 -2.43
C MET A 252 -24.85 -36.38 -1.83
N CYS A 253 -25.83 -36.32 -0.95
CA CYS A 253 -26.45 -37.51 -0.34
C CYS A 253 -27.09 -38.44 -1.37
N ALA A 254 -27.81 -37.87 -2.37
CA ALA A 254 -28.49 -38.66 -3.39
C ALA A 254 -27.52 -39.35 -4.36
N ASN A 255 -26.30 -38.85 -4.49
CA ASN A 255 -25.28 -39.36 -5.42
C ASN A 255 -24.08 -40.01 -4.72
N ALA A 256 -24.11 -40.17 -3.40
CA ALA A 256 -23.00 -40.69 -2.59
C ALA A 256 -21.68 -39.94 -2.84
N LEU A 257 -21.72 -38.60 -2.95
CA LEU A 257 -20.55 -37.76 -3.11
C LEU A 257 -19.98 -37.42 -1.72
N GLU A 258 -18.66 -37.52 -1.54
CA GLU A 258 -17.97 -37.19 -0.30
C GLU A 258 -17.60 -35.70 -0.23
N GLU A 259 -17.44 -35.04 -1.37
CA GLU A 259 -17.06 -33.64 -1.48
C GLU A 259 -18.06 -32.82 -2.28
N ASP A 260 -18.10 -31.50 -2.08
CA ASP A 260 -18.94 -30.55 -2.83
C ASP A 260 -18.38 -30.29 -4.26
N VAL A 261 -17.91 -31.35 -4.90
CA VAL A 261 -17.38 -31.34 -6.25
C VAL A 261 -17.93 -32.53 -7.01
N ALA A 262 -18.51 -32.29 -8.17
CA ALA A 262 -18.90 -33.35 -9.09
C ALA A 262 -18.01 -33.31 -10.32
N PRO A 263 -17.46 -34.47 -10.77
CA PRO A 263 -16.70 -34.55 -12.01
C PRO A 263 -17.51 -34.12 -13.24
N GLU A 264 -16.86 -33.44 -14.16
CA GLU A 264 -17.46 -33.08 -15.46
C GLU A 264 -17.93 -34.35 -16.19
N GLY A 265 -19.11 -34.24 -16.79
CA GLY A 265 -19.73 -35.35 -17.51
C GLY A 265 -20.38 -36.41 -16.62
N GLN A 266 -20.31 -36.28 -15.30
CA GLN A 266 -21.05 -37.17 -14.38
C GLN A 266 -22.54 -36.92 -14.45
N LEU A 267 -23.30 -38.01 -14.49
CA LEU A 267 -24.76 -37.94 -14.37
C LEU A 267 -25.17 -37.88 -12.90
N LEU A 268 -25.79 -36.77 -12.50
CA LEU A 268 -26.28 -36.56 -11.13
C LEU A 268 -27.79 -36.75 -11.04
N LEU A 269 -28.21 -37.40 -9.98
CA LEU A 269 -29.60 -37.43 -9.51
C LEU A 269 -29.83 -36.19 -8.63
N ILE A 270 -30.72 -35.31 -9.08
CA ILE A 270 -31.09 -34.07 -8.38
C ILE A 270 -32.42 -34.28 -7.68
N PRO A 271 -32.42 -34.44 -6.35
CA PRO A 271 -33.67 -34.53 -5.58
C PRO A 271 -34.28 -33.16 -5.45
N ARG A 272 -35.61 -33.04 -5.59
CA ARG A 272 -36.35 -31.82 -5.33
C ARG A 272 -37.26 -31.97 -4.14
N LYS A 273 -37.29 -30.98 -3.26
CA LYS A 273 -38.23 -30.89 -2.16
C LYS A 273 -39.61 -30.56 -2.70
N ARG A 274 -40.62 -31.29 -2.25
CA ARG A 274 -42.06 -30.99 -2.53
C ARG A 274 -42.57 -29.93 -1.56
#